data_4b453e034b01f7a5d8468213216a965b
#
_entry.id   4b453e034b01f7a5d8468213216a965b
#
_cell.length_a   1.000
_cell.length_b   1.000
_cell.length_c   1.000
_cell.angle_alpha   90.00
_cell.angle_beta   90.00
_cell.angle_gamma   90.00
#
_symmetry.space_group_name_H-M   'P 1'
#
loop_
_entity.id
_entity.type
_entity.pdbx_description
1 polymer ?
#
loop_
_entity_poly.entity_id
_entity_poly.type
_entity_poly.pdbx_seq_one_letter_code
_entity_poly.pdbx_strand_id
1 'polypeptide(L)'
;AVLSFGKVIVSDCAKAGGDRFDDAIIRHLRRKHNLLIGERTAEELKINIGSAIPRSEQLYMEVTGRNLITGLPKTMRITSDDITEAIDGVLEHTPAELAADIFEYGILLSGGGAEMFGLCEAIADALKVPCSCAEDPQTNVVMGCGRALENMHDLGQFLDDGRRRLMGR
;
A
#
# COMPACT_ATOMS: atom_id res chain seq x y z
N ALA A 1 -6.61 -3.89 -10.64
CA ALA A 1 -7.29 -4.71 -11.65
C ALA A 1 -8.79 -4.42 -11.64
N VAL A 2 -9.41 -4.33 -12.80
CA VAL A 2 -10.87 -4.24 -12.95
C VAL A 2 -11.41 -5.63 -13.29
N LEU A 3 -12.38 -6.08 -12.53
CA LEU A 3 -13.02 -7.38 -12.69
C LEU A 3 -14.47 -7.16 -13.15
N SER A 4 -14.89 -7.85 -14.21
CA SER A 4 -16.28 -7.85 -14.66
C SER A 4 -16.69 -9.26 -15.05
N PHE A 5 -17.86 -9.71 -14.58
CA PHE A 5 -18.38 -11.07 -14.81
C PHE A 5 -17.37 -12.19 -14.52
N GLY A 6 -16.57 -12.04 -13.46
CA GLY A 6 -15.54 -13.01 -13.07
C GLY A 6 -14.28 -13.02 -13.94
N LYS A 7 -14.13 -12.07 -14.86
CA LYS A 7 -12.94 -11.93 -15.72
C LYS A 7 -12.17 -10.66 -15.38
N VAL A 8 -10.83 -10.73 -15.45
CA VAL A 8 -9.97 -9.54 -15.39
C VAL A 8 -10.07 -8.84 -16.75
N ILE A 9 -10.69 -7.66 -16.76
CA ILE A 9 -10.84 -6.84 -17.97
C ILE A 9 -9.59 -6.01 -18.22
N VAL A 10 -9.12 -5.33 -17.16
CA VAL A 10 -7.91 -4.51 -17.20
C VAL A 10 -7.09 -4.81 -15.95
N SER A 11 -5.80 -4.98 -16.11
CA SER A 11 -4.85 -4.99 -15.01
C SER A 11 -3.69 -4.07 -15.33
N ASP A 12 -3.41 -3.16 -14.45
CA ASP A 12 -2.21 -2.34 -14.45
C ASP A 12 -1.45 -2.55 -13.15
N CYS A 13 -0.15 -2.35 -13.18
CA CYS A 13 0.72 -2.51 -12.03
C CYS A 13 1.39 -1.17 -11.72
N ALA A 14 0.81 -0.42 -10.80
CA ALA A 14 1.51 0.69 -10.20
C ALA A 14 2.50 0.15 -9.16
N LYS A 15 3.77 0.54 -9.27
CA LYS A 15 4.78 0.23 -8.25
C LYS A 15 4.55 1.11 -7.00
N ALA A 16 3.39 1.02 -6.38
CA ALA A 16 2.97 1.81 -5.21
C ALA A 16 2.56 0.90 -4.05
N GLY A 17 3.39 -0.09 -3.76
CA GLY A 17 3.18 -1.01 -2.63
C GLY A 17 3.87 -0.56 -1.34
N GLY A 18 3.88 -1.43 -0.34
CA GLY A 18 4.49 -1.21 0.98
C GLY A 18 5.92 -0.68 0.92
N ASP A 19 6.74 -1.19 0.01
CA ASP A 19 8.14 -0.76 -0.18
C ASP A 19 8.26 0.72 -0.54
N ARG A 20 7.30 1.30 -1.29
CA ARG A 20 7.30 2.73 -1.60
C ARG A 20 7.01 3.61 -0.40
N PHE A 21 6.16 3.14 0.50
CA PHE A 21 5.92 3.83 1.77
C PHE A 21 7.18 3.78 2.64
N ASP A 22 7.87 2.64 2.70
CA ASP A 22 9.13 2.51 3.44
C ASP A 22 10.21 3.45 2.90
N ASP A 23 10.38 3.51 1.58
CA ASP A 23 11.27 4.45 0.90
C ASP A 23 10.90 5.93 1.18
N ALA A 24 9.62 6.25 1.22
CA ALA A 24 9.14 7.59 1.51
C ALA A 24 9.44 7.98 2.96
N ILE A 25 9.23 7.08 3.91
CA ILE A 25 9.56 7.26 5.33
C ILE A 25 11.08 7.49 5.50
N ILE A 26 11.92 6.67 4.87
CA ILE A 26 13.39 6.83 4.91
C ILE A 26 13.79 8.21 4.38
N ARG A 27 13.24 8.61 3.21
CA ARG A 27 13.54 9.91 2.61
C ARG A 27 13.05 11.07 3.47
N HIS A 28 11.87 10.95 4.07
CA HIS A 28 11.30 11.98 4.94
C HIS A 28 12.16 12.19 6.19
N LEU A 29 12.50 11.13 6.92
CA LEU A 29 13.34 11.20 8.11
C LEU A 29 14.76 11.70 7.81
N ARG A 30 15.29 11.33 6.66
CA ARG A 30 16.56 11.87 6.18
C ARG A 30 16.50 13.38 5.97
N ARG A 31 15.45 13.89 5.34
CA ARG A 31 15.30 15.33 5.03
C ARG A 31 14.96 16.16 6.27
N LYS A 32 13.97 15.70 7.05
CA LYS A 32 13.41 16.48 8.17
C LYS A 32 14.30 16.40 9.43
N HIS A 33 14.86 15.22 9.69
CA HIS A 33 15.55 14.94 10.96
C HIS A 33 17.06 14.66 10.80
N ASN A 34 17.59 14.66 9.57
CA ASN A 34 18.96 14.24 9.26
C ASN A 34 19.27 12.84 9.83
N LEU A 35 18.28 11.97 9.86
CA LEU A 35 18.36 10.62 10.40
C LEU A 35 18.28 9.60 9.27
N LEU A 36 19.31 8.77 9.11
CA LEU A 36 19.30 7.64 8.20
C LEU A 36 18.93 6.38 8.96
N ILE A 37 17.84 5.75 8.54
CA ILE A 37 17.36 4.46 9.04
C ILE A 37 17.39 3.40 7.94
N GLY A 38 17.32 2.13 8.31
CA GLY A 38 17.20 1.01 7.38
C GLY A 38 15.74 0.70 7.00
N GLU A 39 15.56 -0.11 5.95
CA GLU A 39 14.26 -0.56 5.43
C GLU A 39 13.41 -1.23 6.52
N ARG A 40 13.99 -2.14 7.29
CA ARG A 40 13.31 -2.83 8.39
C ARG A 40 12.74 -1.86 9.43
N THR A 41 13.50 -0.83 9.79
CA THR A 41 13.05 0.18 10.76
C THR A 41 11.93 1.04 10.17
N ALA A 42 11.98 1.33 8.86
CA ALA A 42 10.92 2.04 8.16
C ALA A 42 9.64 1.22 8.13
N GLU A 43 9.74 -0.09 7.85
CA GLU A 43 8.61 -1.02 7.90
C GLU A 43 8.00 -1.11 9.31
N GLU A 44 8.83 -1.21 10.35
CA GLU A 44 8.38 -1.21 11.75
C GLU A 44 7.64 0.09 12.10
N LEU A 45 8.12 1.25 11.64
CA LEU A 45 7.43 2.54 11.79
C LEU A 45 6.09 2.56 11.07
N LYS A 46 6.06 2.11 9.82
CA LYS A 46 4.83 2.01 9.02
C LYS A 46 3.77 1.15 9.71
N ILE A 47 4.15 -0.02 10.22
CA ILE A 47 3.22 -0.97 10.85
C ILE A 47 2.70 -0.44 12.19
N ASN A 48 3.59 0.12 13.04
CA ASN A 48 3.23 0.46 14.41
C ASN A 48 2.57 1.83 14.56
N ILE A 49 3.03 2.83 13.80
CA ILE A 49 2.55 4.22 13.92
C ILE A 49 2.14 4.84 12.57
N GLY A 50 2.14 4.05 11.49
CA GLY A 50 1.74 4.51 10.16
C GLY A 50 0.31 5.01 10.13
N SER A 51 0.10 6.11 9.41
CA SER A 51 -1.21 6.71 9.20
C SER A 51 -1.22 7.45 7.88
N ALA A 52 -2.29 7.27 7.10
CA ALA A 52 -2.52 8.01 5.87
C ALA A 52 -3.38 9.27 6.06
N ILE A 53 -3.94 9.46 7.25
CA ILE A 53 -4.68 10.65 7.66
C ILE A 53 -4.23 11.08 9.06
N PRO A 54 -4.40 12.35 9.45
CA PRO A 54 -4.13 12.80 10.80
C PRO A 54 -4.93 11.98 11.83
N ARG A 55 -4.28 11.55 12.90
CA ARG A 55 -4.92 10.82 14.00
C ARG A 55 -5.39 11.81 15.08
N SER A 56 -6.49 11.46 15.76
CA SER A 56 -6.96 12.20 16.94
C SER A 56 -5.98 12.07 18.12
N GLU A 57 -5.29 10.94 18.23
CA GLU A 57 -4.26 10.69 19.21
C GLU A 57 -2.93 10.41 18.51
N GLN A 58 -1.92 11.23 18.82
CA GLN A 58 -0.60 11.10 18.23
C GLN A 58 0.13 9.89 18.80
N LEU A 59 0.50 8.95 17.96
CA LEU A 59 1.37 7.83 18.31
C LEU A 59 2.83 8.22 18.12
N TYR A 60 3.73 7.52 18.80
CA TYR A 60 5.17 7.71 18.66
C TYR A 60 5.94 6.41 18.85
N MET A 61 7.12 6.36 18.24
CA MET A 61 8.07 5.27 18.38
C MET A 61 9.49 5.83 18.48
N GLU A 62 10.32 5.27 19.37
CA GLU A 62 11.74 5.60 19.45
C GLU A 62 12.54 4.80 18.42
N VAL A 63 13.34 5.49 17.63
CA VAL A 63 14.10 4.92 16.54
C VAL A 63 15.57 5.32 16.66
N THR A 64 16.45 4.36 16.48
CA THR A 64 17.89 4.59 16.40
C THR A 64 18.35 4.50 14.94
N GLY A 65 19.01 5.55 14.49
CA GLY A 65 19.59 5.66 13.16
C GLY A 65 20.93 6.38 13.18
N ARG A 66 21.52 6.56 11.99
CA ARG A 66 22.75 7.34 11.84
C ARG A 66 22.41 8.81 11.61
N ASN A 67 22.94 9.68 12.46
CA ASN A 67 22.88 11.12 12.23
C ASN A 67 23.79 11.49 11.06
N LEU A 68 23.23 12.11 10.03
CA LEU A 68 23.96 12.46 8.80
C LEU A 68 24.90 13.65 8.97
N ILE A 69 24.72 14.46 10.02
CA ILE A 69 25.59 15.62 10.31
C ILE A 69 26.84 15.15 11.05
N THR A 70 26.64 14.34 12.11
CA THR A 70 27.75 13.93 12.98
C THR A 70 28.36 12.57 12.63
N GLY A 71 27.65 11.78 11.82
CA GLY A 71 28.01 10.41 11.50
C GLY A 71 27.78 9.38 12.61
N LEU A 72 27.39 9.82 13.79
CA LEU A 72 27.20 8.99 14.98
C LEU A 72 25.79 8.41 15.09
N PRO A 73 25.59 7.31 15.83
CA PRO A 73 24.25 6.84 16.17
C PRO A 73 23.47 7.90 16.93
N LYS A 74 22.19 8.04 16.60
CA LYS A 74 21.25 8.96 17.26
C LYS A 74 19.91 8.25 17.44
N THR A 75 19.41 8.26 18.66
CA THR A 75 18.03 7.84 18.97
C THR A 75 17.14 9.06 19.03
N MET A 76 15.97 8.98 18.42
CA MET A 76 14.96 10.03 18.50
C MET A 76 13.55 9.45 18.42
N ARG A 77 12.60 10.25 18.88
CA ARG A 77 11.17 9.96 18.86
C ARG A 77 10.59 10.41 17.53
N ILE A 78 9.98 9.48 16.82
CA ILE A 78 9.24 9.70 15.56
C ILE A 78 7.76 9.63 15.88
N THR A 79 6.96 10.47 15.25
CA THR A 79 5.52 10.57 15.49
C THR A 79 4.71 10.05 14.30
N SER A 80 3.44 9.73 14.54
CA SER A 80 2.51 9.36 13.46
C SER A 80 2.37 10.46 12.41
N ASP A 81 2.49 11.74 12.81
CA ASP A 81 2.39 12.87 11.89
C ASP A 81 3.59 12.92 10.93
N ASP A 82 4.80 12.58 11.41
CA ASP A 82 5.98 12.43 10.54
C ASP A 82 5.76 11.37 9.46
N ILE A 83 5.06 10.28 9.81
CA ILE A 83 4.77 9.21 8.87
C ILE A 83 3.64 9.63 7.90
N THR A 84 2.61 10.32 8.39
CA THR A 84 1.54 10.86 7.55
C THR A 84 2.11 11.81 6.48
N GLU A 85 2.96 12.77 6.87
CA GLU A 85 3.64 13.65 5.91
C GLU A 85 4.47 12.89 4.85
N ALA A 86 5.09 11.77 5.25
CA ALA A 86 5.86 10.95 4.31
C ALA A 86 4.95 10.23 3.29
N ILE A 87 3.78 9.78 3.73
CA ILE A 87 2.83 8.99 2.95
C ILE A 87 2.03 9.88 1.99
N ASP A 88 1.61 11.06 2.40
CA ASP A 88 0.89 12.03 1.57
C ASP A 88 1.62 12.27 0.25
N GLY A 89 2.94 12.43 0.29
CA GLY A 89 3.75 12.59 -0.90
C GLY A 89 3.75 11.39 -1.85
N VAL A 90 3.39 10.19 -1.40
CA VAL A 90 3.23 9.00 -2.26
C VAL A 90 1.83 8.96 -2.87
N LEU A 91 0.80 9.30 -2.11
CA LEU A 91 -0.60 9.27 -2.55
C LEU A 91 -0.87 10.34 -3.61
N GLU A 92 -0.30 11.54 -3.48
CA GLU A 92 -0.42 12.63 -4.46
C GLU A 92 0.07 12.24 -5.87
N HIS A 93 1.00 11.28 -5.97
CA HIS A 93 1.58 10.84 -7.23
C HIS A 93 0.93 9.58 -7.79
N THR A 94 -0.19 9.14 -7.22
CA THR A 94 -0.94 7.98 -7.74
C THR A 94 -1.82 8.42 -8.91
N PRO A 95 -1.70 7.79 -10.11
CA PRO A 95 -2.45 8.21 -11.29
C PRO A 95 -3.96 8.12 -11.09
N ALA A 96 -4.67 9.20 -11.42
CA ALA A 96 -6.13 9.28 -11.38
C ALA A 96 -6.83 8.48 -12.51
N GLU A 97 -6.06 7.89 -13.44
CA GLU A 97 -6.56 7.20 -14.64
C GLU A 97 -7.36 5.92 -14.33
N LEU A 98 -7.25 5.40 -13.11
CA LEU A 98 -8.05 4.26 -12.66
C LEU A 98 -9.50 4.65 -12.29
N ALA A 99 -9.86 5.92 -12.32
CA ALA A 99 -11.11 6.43 -11.75
C ALA A 99 -12.36 6.19 -12.61
N ALA A 100 -12.25 6.04 -13.92
CA ALA A 100 -13.42 6.02 -14.80
C ALA A 100 -14.30 4.75 -14.67
N ASP A 101 -13.69 3.57 -14.44
CA ASP A 101 -14.40 2.29 -14.35
C ASP A 101 -14.78 1.90 -12.91
N ILE A 102 -14.33 2.68 -11.92
CA ILE A 102 -14.45 2.38 -10.49
C ILE A 102 -15.70 3.03 -9.86
N PHE A 103 -16.34 3.95 -10.58
CA PHE A 103 -17.42 4.79 -10.05
C PHE A 103 -18.65 4.01 -9.55
N GLU A 104 -18.90 2.82 -10.09
CA GLU A 104 -20.11 2.05 -9.80
C GLU A 104 -19.91 1.04 -8.65
N TYR A 105 -18.72 0.48 -8.48
CA TYR A 105 -18.45 -0.62 -7.54
C TYR A 105 -17.47 -0.29 -6.42
N GLY A 106 -16.82 0.87 -6.48
CA GLY A 106 -15.80 1.28 -5.51
C GLY A 106 -14.47 0.54 -5.65
N ILE A 107 -13.58 0.78 -4.69
CA ILE A 107 -12.24 0.18 -4.61
C ILE A 107 -12.20 -0.78 -3.43
N LEU A 108 -11.72 -2.01 -3.66
CA LEU A 108 -11.39 -2.96 -2.61
C LEU A 108 -9.86 -3.04 -2.45
N LEU A 109 -9.36 -2.63 -1.29
CA LEU A 109 -7.93 -2.73 -0.97
C LEU A 109 -7.60 -4.10 -0.41
N SER A 110 -6.43 -4.61 -0.79
CA SER A 110 -5.90 -5.90 -0.39
C SER A 110 -4.38 -5.83 -0.20
N GLY A 111 -3.83 -6.77 0.54
CA GLY A 111 -2.42 -6.79 0.91
C GLY A 111 -2.16 -6.06 2.23
N GLY A 112 -1.00 -6.30 2.87
CA GLY A 112 -0.67 -5.73 4.17
C GLY A 112 -0.70 -4.19 4.21
N GLY A 113 -0.40 -3.51 3.10
CA GLY A 113 -0.54 -2.05 3.00
C GLY A 113 -1.96 -1.54 3.23
N ALA A 114 -2.98 -2.36 2.94
CA ALA A 114 -4.39 -1.98 3.15
C ALA A 114 -4.76 -1.81 4.62
N GLU A 115 -3.97 -2.38 5.54
CA GLU A 115 -4.19 -2.27 6.99
C GLU A 115 -3.70 -0.93 7.58
N MET A 116 -3.04 -0.11 6.75
CA MET A 116 -2.60 1.20 7.21
C MET A 116 -3.79 2.06 7.59
N PHE A 117 -3.72 2.64 8.80
CA PHE A 117 -4.79 3.49 9.31
C PHE A 117 -5.11 4.66 8.37
N GLY A 118 -6.38 4.81 8.05
CA GLY A 118 -6.88 5.91 7.22
C GLY A 118 -6.58 5.79 5.73
N LEU A 119 -5.99 4.68 5.25
CA LEU A 119 -5.64 4.56 3.83
C LEU A 119 -6.89 4.50 2.94
N CYS A 120 -7.93 3.77 3.35
CA CYS A 120 -9.19 3.71 2.62
C CYS A 120 -9.83 5.09 2.51
N GLU A 121 -9.87 5.84 3.62
CA GLU A 121 -10.41 7.19 3.69
C GLU A 121 -9.61 8.16 2.81
N ALA A 122 -8.28 8.13 2.90
CA ALA A 122 -7.41 8.97 2.08
C ALA A 122 -7.63 8.73 0.58
N ILE A 123 -7.73 7.46 0.16
CA ILE A 123 -7.98 7.09 -1.24
C ILE A 123 -9.40 7.49 -1.66
N ALA A 124 -10.41 7.22 -0.81
CA ALA A 124 -11.79 7.61 -1.10
C ALA A 124 -11.92 9.12 -1.30
N ASP A 125 -11.25 9.91 -0.46
CA ASP A 125 -11.25 11.36 -0.55
C ASP A 125 -10.50 11.89 -1.78
N ALA A 126 -9.36 11.29 -2.12
CA ALA A 126 -8.58 11.68 -3.28
C ALA A 126 -9.30 11.39 -4.61
N LEU A 127 -9.94 10.22 -4.71
CA LEU A 127 -10.56 9.74 -5.95
C LEU A 127 -12.07 10.00 -6.02
N LYS A 128 -12.72 10.39 -4.90
CA LYS A 128 -14.16 10.59 -4.76
C LYS A 128 -14.99 9.35 -5.11
N VAL A 129 -14.48 8.18 -4.76
CA VAL A 129 -15.14 6.88 -4.94
C VAL A 129 -15.12 6.09 -3.64
N PRO A 130 -16.12 5.22 -3.40
CA PRO A 130 -16.12 4.36 -2.23
C PRO A 130 -14.87 3.48 -2.20
N CYS A 131 -14.23 3.40 -1.03
CA CYS A 131 -13.08 2.53 -0.81
C CYS A 131 -13.32 1.68 0.43
N SER A 132 -12.98 0.41 0.36
CA SER A 132 -13.07 -0.55 1.47
C SER A 132 -11.84 -1.43 1.54
N CYS A 133 -11.57 -1.94 2.73
CA CYS A 133 -10.50 -2.90 2.95
C CYS A 133 -11.09 -4.31 2.96
N ALA A 134 -10.40 -5.28 2.37
CA ALA A 134 -10.78 -6.69 2.46
C ALA A 134 -10.76 -7.17 3.92
N GLU A 135 -11.57 -8.17 4.25
CA GLU A 135 -11.74 -8.71 5.61
C GLU A 135 -10.40 -9.22 6.18
N ASP A 136 -9.65 -9.96 5.36
CA ASP A 136 -8.30 -10.44 5.68
C ASP A 136 -7.32 -10.04 4.57
N PRO A 137 -6.90 -8.76 4.51
CA PRO A 137 -6.21 -8.22 3.35
C PRO A 137 -4.86 -8.89 3.06
N GLN A 138 -4.16 -9.40 4.08
CA GLN A 138 -2.88 -10.08 3.90
C GLN A 138 -3.04 -11.47 3.28
N THR A 139 -4.12 -12.19 3.56
CA THR A 139 -4.30 -13.58 3.19
C THR A 139 -5.29 -13.81 2.06
N ASN A 140 -6.12 -12.82 1.71
CA ASN A 140 -7.20 -12.99 0.75
C ASN A 140 -6.71 -13.43 -0.64
N VAL A 141 -5.51 -13.04 -1.07
CA VAL A 141 -4.91 -13.46 -2.35
C VAL A 141 -4.58 -14.96 -2.31
N VAL A 142 -3.91 -15.42 -1.25
CA VAL A 142 -3.56 -16.84 -1.13
C VAL A 142 -4.79 -17.72 -0.92
N MET A 143 -5.79 -17.22 -0.18
CA MET A 143 -7.09 -17.90 -0.04
C MET A 143 -7.84 -17.97 -1.37
N GLY A 144 -7.78 -16.90 -2.17
CA GLY A 144 -8.33 -16.88 -3.53
C GLY A 144 -7.65 -17.90 -4.45
N CYS A 145 -6.31 -18.01 -4.38
CA CYS A 145 -5.57 -19.05 -5.10
C CYS A 145 -5.98 -20.46 -4.67
N GLY A 146 -6.15 -20.71 -3.36
CA GLY A 146 -6.62 -21.98 -2.83
C GLY A 146 -8.00 -22.33 -3.39
N ARG A 147 -8.97 -21.41 -3.30
CA ARG A 147 -10.31 -21.61 -3.87
C ARG A 147 -10.30 -21.84 -5.39
N ALA A 148 -9.41 -21.16 -6.10
CA ALA A 148 -9.26 -21.38 -7.54
C ALA A 148 -8.73 -22.78 -7.85
N LEU A 149 -7.80 -23.32 -7.06
CA LEU A 149 -7.30 -24.69 -7.21
C LEU A 149 -8.36 -25.73 -6.90
N GLU A 150 -9.18 -25.53 -5.86
CA GLU A 150 -10.29 -26.41 -5.51
C GLU A 150 -11.37 -26.45 -6.59
N ASN A 151 -11.58 -25.35 -7.30
CA ASN A 151 -12.59 -25.20 -8.35
C ASN A 151 -12.00 -25.13 -9.76
N MET A 152 -10.83 -25.75 -9.99
CA MET A 152 -10.13 -25.71 -11.28
C MET A 152 -10.95 -26.21 -12.45
N HIS A 153 -11.90 -27.12 -12.22
CA HIS A 153 -12.78 -27.66 -13.26
C HIS A 153 -13.70 -26.56 -13.83
N ASP A 154 -14.24 -25.70 -12.98
CA ASP A 154 -15.17 -24.64 -13.36
C ASP A 154 -14.44 -23.36 -13.82
N LEU A 155 -13.25 -23.12 -13.25
CA LEU A 155 -12.44 -21.95 -13.55
C LEU A 155 -11.41 -22.18 -14.67
N GLY A 156 -11.25 -23.41 -15.17
CA GLY A 156 -10.24 -23.78 -16.16
C GLY A 156 -10.28 -22.91 -17.43
N GLN A 157 -11.47 -22.58 -17.91
CA GLN A 157 -11.63 -21.69 -19.07
C GLN A 157 -11.23 -20.23 -18.81
N PHE A 158 -11.21 -19.78 -17.54
CA PHE A 158 -10.74 -18.43 -17.16
C PHE A 158 -9.23 -18.38 -16.94
N LEU A 159 -8.61 -19.50 -16.54
CA LEU A 159 -7.18 -19.62 -16.30
C LEU A 159 -6.37 -19.77 -17.62
N ASP A 160 -6.98 -20.30 -18.66
CA ASP A 160 -6.32 -20.57 -19.96
C ASP A 160 -6.05 -19.30 -20.77
N ASP A 161 -6.85 -18.25 -20.60
CA ASP A 161 -6.63 -16.95 -21.24
C ASP A 161 -5.32 -16.26 -20.81
N GLY A 162 -4.80 -16.59 -19.62
CA GLY A 162 -3.51 -16.10 -19.12
C GLY A 162 -2.30 -16.68 -19.87
N ARG A 163 -2.36 -17.94 -20.29
CA ARG A 163 -1.26 -18.61 -21.02
C ARG A 163 -1.07 -18.07 -22.44
N ARG A 164 -2.14 -17.70 -23.12
CA ARG A 164 -2.07 -17.16 -24.51
C ARG A 164 -1.40 -15.79 -24.56
N ARG A 165 -1.52 -14.96 -23.51
CA ARG A 165 -0.85 -13.65 -23.45
C ARG A 165 0.66 -13.75 -23.18
N LEU A 166 1.13 -14.80 -22.51
CA LEU A 166 2.57 -15.00 -22.22
C LEU A 166 3.33 -15.65 -23.39
N MET A 167 2.65 -16.34 -24.30
CA MET A 167 3.28 -17.00 -25.47
C MET A 167 3.19 -16.17 -26.76
N GLY A 168 2.61 -15.00 -26.75
CA GLY A 168 2.41 -14.11 -27.90
C GLY A 168 3.36 -12.91 -27.96
N ARG A 169 4.56 -13.04 -27.37
CA ARG A 169 5.67 -12.08 -27.54
C ARG A 169 6.92 -12.78 -28.02
#